data_9b42f7b65ef7b6244d5e873375fc9d48
#
_entry.id   9b42f7b65ef7b6244d5e873375fc9d48
#
_cell.length_a   1.000
_cell.length_b   1.000
_cell.length_c   1.000
_cell.angle_alpha   90.00
_cell.angle_beta   90.00
_cell.angle_gamma   90.00
#
_symmetry.space_group_name_H-M   'P 1'
#
loop_
_entity.id
_entity.type
_entity.pdbx_description
1 polymer ?
#
loop_
_entity_poly.entity_id
_entity_poly.type
_entity_poly.pdbx_seq_one_letter_code
_entity_poly.pdbx_strand_id
1 'polypeptide(L)'
;MRVVLDTNALIRAHGRTSTQARILLEELLRADHELITSNELLAEVTKVLRYPRFQALYGLSEADLLDYTQLLQSVSQVVILDSSYRAPLRDPNDLIVLQTAERGEADILCTNDGNFYDPTILSYCTARGIEVCDESTLLERLMQGG
;
A
#
# COMPACT_ATOMS: atom_id res chain seq x y z
N MET A 1 -13.08 -7.19 0.58
CA MET A 1 -12.66 -5.87 1.13
C MET A 1 -11.87 -5.11 0.07
N ARG A 2 -11.95 -3.82 0.12
CA ARG A 2 -11.14 -2.91 -0.69
C ARG A 2 -9.98 -2.42 0.17
N VAL A 3 -8.74 -2.70 -0.23
CA VAL A 3 -7.55 -2.53 0.61
C VAL A 3 -6.48 -1.71 -0.10
N VAL A 4 -5.93 -0.72 0.60
CA VAL A 4 -4.70 -0.04 0.18
C VAL A 4 -3.56 -0.56 1.05
N LEU A 5 -2.49 -1.01 0.42
CA LEU A 5 -1.21 -1.26 1.08
C LEU A 5 -0.33 -0.03 0.92
N ASP A 6 0.34 0.40 1.99
CA ASP A 6 1.21 1.57 1.91
C ASP A 6 2.48 1.27 1.09
N THR A 7 3.25 2.33 0.83
CA THR A 7 4.48 2.22 0.04
C THR A 7 5.44 1.18 0.60
N ASN A 8 5.66 1.18 1.92
CA ASN A 8 6.62 0.27 2.54
C ASN A 8 6.18 -1.19 2.45
N ALA A 9 4.89 -1.46 2.57
CA ALA A 9 4.36 -2.81 2.39
C ALA A 9 4.59 -3.30 0.96
N LEU A 10 4.29 -2.47 -0.04
CA LEU A 10 4.51 -2.81 -1.44
C LEU A 10 6.00 -3.00 -1.77
N ILE A 11 6.88 -2.19 -1.17
CA ILE A 11 8.33 -2.36 -1.32
C ILE A 11 8.74 -3.75 -0.85
N ARG A 12 8.31 -4.18 0.34
CA ARG A 12 8.69 -5.48 0.90
C ARG A 12 8.02 -6.66 0.21
N ALA A 13 6.95 -6.43 -0.53
CA ALA A 13 6.17 -7.49 -1.18
C ALA A 13 6.66 -7.87 -2.58
N HIS A 14 7.83 -7.39 -3.01
CA HIS A 14 8.30 -7.54 -4.41
C HIS A 14 8.59 -8.99 -4.85
N GLY A 15 8.63 -9.95 -3.96
CA GLY A 15 8.66 -11.37 -4.32
C GLY A 15 10.02 -12.05 -4.29
N ARG A 16 11.12 -11.32 -4.13
CA ARG A 16 12.46 -11.93 -4.02
C ARG A 16 12.71 -12.55 -2.66
N THR A 17 12.00 -12.09 -1.63
CA THR A 17 12.09 -12.62 -0.29
C THR A 17 10.68 -12.96 0.22
N SER A 18 10.60 -14.03 1.04
CA SER A 18 9.33 -14.37 1.68
C SER A 18 9.16 -13.49 2.93
N THR A 19 8.42 -12.39 2.78
CA THR A 19 8.11 -11.48 3.87
C THR A 19 6.62 -11.55 4.22
N GLN A 20 6.27 -11.05 5.40
CA GLN A 20 4.87 -10.91 5.79
C GLN A 20 4.09 -10.08 4.75
N ALA A 21 4.71 -9.02 4.22
CA ALA A 21 4.09 -8.18 3.21
C ALA A 21 3.81 -8.96 1.92
N ARG A 22 4.71 -9.85 1.50
CA ARG A 22 4.50 -10.70 0.33
C ARG A 22 3.36 -11.69 0.54
N ILE A 23 3.33 -12.32 1.70
CA ILE A 23 2.26 -13.26 2.05
C ILE A 23 0.91 -12.52 2.07
N LEU A 24 0.89 -11.33 2.64
CA LEU A 24 -0.30 -10.49 2.69
C LEU A 24 -0.81 -10.14 1.28
N LEU A 25 0.10 -9.72 0.40
CA LEU A 25 -0.25 -9.40 -0.98
C LEU A 25 -0.84 -10.64 -1.68
N GLU A 26 -0.21 -11.78 -1.54
CA GLU A 26 -0.68 -13.03 -2.15
C GLU A 26 -2.06 -13.42 -1.63
N GLU A 27 -2.31 -13.29 -0.33
CA GLU A 27 -3.62 -13.59 0.26
C GLU A 27 -4.71 -12.64 -0.25
N LEU A 28 -4.40 -11.36 -0.40
CA LEU A 28 -5.34 -10.39 -0.95
C LEU A 28 -5.71 -10.71 -2.39
N LEU A 29 -4.74 -11.18 -3.19
CA LEU A 29 -4.98 -11.50 -4.60
C LEU A 29 -5.66 -12.86 -4.78
N ARG A 30 -5.50 -13.77 -3.83
CA ARG A 30 -6.08 -15.12 -3.90
C ARG A 30 -7.57 -15.12 -3.58
N ALA A 31 -8.03 -14.26 -2.68
CA ALA A 31 -9.42 -14.19 -2.26
C ALA A 31 -10.16 -13.08 -3.02
N ASP A 32 -11.45 -12.92 -2.77
CA ASP A 32 -12.28 -11.89 -3.41
C ASP A 32 -12.07 -10.51 -2.77
N HIS A 33 -10.82 -10.04 -2.76
CA HIS A 33 -10.48 -8.72 -2.28
C HIS A 33 -9.99 -7.87 -3.43
N GLU A 34 -10.16 -6.56 -3.32
CA GLU A 34 -9.65 -5.60 -4.28
C GLU A 34 -8.47 -4.84 -3.69
N LEU A 35 -7.33 -4.95 -4.35
CA LEU A 35 -6.19 -4.10 -4.06
C LEU A 35 -6.39 -2.76 -4.77
N ILE A 36 -6.20 -1.66 -4.04
CA ILE A 36 -6.35 -0.32 -4.57
C ILE A 36 -5.00 0.37 -4.54
N THR A 37 -4.64 1.01 -5.63
CA THR A 37 -3.39 1.75 -5.74
C THR A 37 -3.57 3.00 -6.59
N SER A 38 -2.49 3.74 -6.78
CA SER A 38 -2.45 4.88 -7.69
C SER A 38 -1.10 4.89 -8.39
N ASN A 39 -1.02 5.55 -9.54
CA ASN A 39 0.24 5.65 -10.26
C ASN A 39 1.29 6.41 -9.45
N GLU A 40 0.87 7.40 -8.65
CA GLU A 40 1.75 8.16 -7.77
C GLU A 40 2.35 7.25 -6.67
N LEU A 41 1.53 6.36 -6.09
CA LEU A 41 2.00 5.40 -5.09
C LEU A 41 2.98 4.41 -5.70
N LEU A 42 2.67 3.88 -6.88
CA LEU A 42 3.56 2.95 -7.59
C LEU A 42 4.87 3.62 -8.01
N ALA A 43 4.83 4.89 -8.41
CA ALA A 43 6.04 5.65 -8.75
C ALA A 43 6.95 5.79 -7.53
N GLU A 44 6.39 6.03 -6.36
CA GLU A 44 7.17 6.10 -5.12
C GLU A 44 7.80 4.75 -4.77
N VAL A 45 7.05 3.65 -4.89
CA VAL A 45 7.59 2.30 -4.69
C VAL A 45 8.80 2.06 -5.59
N THR A 46 8.67 2.36 -6.88
CA THR A 46 9.74 2.16 -7.86
C THR A 46 10.95 3.02 -7.54
N LYS A 47 10.72 4.29 -7.19
CA LYS A 47 11.78 5.24 -6.83
C LYS A 47 12.58 4.74 -5.64
N VAL A 48 11.90 4.31 -4.57
CA VAL A 48 12.56 3.85 -3.34
C VAL A 48 13.31 2.54 -3.59
N LEU A 49 12.78 1.63 -4.38
CA LEU A 49 13.47 0.38 -4.74
C LEU A 49 14.76 0.61 -5.51
N ARG A 50 14.92 1.80 -6.16
CA ARG A 50 16.18 2.17 -6.82
C ARG A 50 17.22 2.76 -5.87
N TYR A 51 16.87 3.06 -4.61
CA TYR A 51 17.85 3.60 -3.67
C TYR A 51 18.98 2.59 -3.42
N PRO A 52 20.24 3.06 -3.27
CA PRO A 52 21.38 2.16 -3.13
C PRO A 52 21.23 1.11 -2.04
N ARG A 53 20.61 1.46 -0.90
CA ARG A 53 20.41 0.51 0.20
C ARG A 53 19.47 -0.64 -0.18
N PHE A 54 18.45 -0.37 -0.99
CA PHE A 54 17.53 -1.41 -1.44
C PHE A 54 18.12 -2.21 -2.60
N GLN A 55 18.90 -1.57 -3.46
CA GLN A 55 19.65 -2.29 -4.50
C GLN A 55 20.67 -3.24 -3.88
N ALA A 56 21.33 -2.83 -2.78
CA ALA A 56 22.26 -3.71 -2.06
C ALA A 56 21.54 -4.92 -1.44
N LEU A 57 20.30 -4.72 -0.96
CA LEU A 57 19.52 -5.79 -0.34
C LEU A 57 18.88 -6.73 -1.34
N TYR A 58 18.31 -6.21 -2.43
CA TYR A 58 17.42 -6.96 -3.30
C TYR A 58 17.97 -7.20 -4.71
N GLY A 59 18.86 -6.33 -5.19
CA GLY A 59 19.46 -6.49 -6.51
C GLY A 59 18.46 -6.53 -7.65
N LEU A 60 17.38 -5.74 -7.59
CA LEU A 60 16.38 -5.70 -8.63
C LEU A 60 16.86 -4.92 -9.84
N SER A 61 16.78 -5.51 -11.03
CA SER A 61 17.08 -4.83 -12.29
C SER A 61 15.94 -3.87 -12.67
N GLU A 62 16.19 -2.99 -13.64
CA GLU A 62 15.12 -2.14 -14.18
C GLU A 62 13.98 -2.98 -14.78
N ALA A 63 14.30 -4.11 -15.40
CA ALA A 63 13.30 -5.04 -15.90
C ALA A 63 12.45 -5.63 -14.75
N ASP A 64 13.09 -5.99 -13.63
CA ASP A 64 12.38 -6.50 -12.46
C ASP A 64 11.42 -5.44 -11.90
N LEU A 65 11.86 -4.18 -11.83
CA LEU A 65 11.03 -3.08 -11.33
C LEU A 65 9.84 -2.84 -12.24
N LEU A 66 10.05 -2.87 -13.55
CA LEU A 66 8.98 -2.70 -14.53
C LEU A 66 7.97 -3.83 -14.42
N ASP A 67 8.43 -5.07 -14.33
CA ASP A 67 7.57 -6.25 -14.20
C ASP A 67 6.72 -6.17 -12.94
N TYR A 68 7.31 -5.78 -11.82
CA TYR A 68 6.59 -5.65 -10.55
C TYR A 68 5.53 -4.54 -10.61
N THR A 69 5.91 -3.38 -11.17
CA THR A 69 4.97 -2.25 -11.33
C THR A 69 3.79 -2.64 -12.22
N GLN A 70 4.07 -3.29 -13.34
CA GLN A 70 3.03 -3.74 -14.27
C GLN A 70 2.12 -4.78 -13.61
N LEU A 71 2.70 -5.70 -12.83
CA LEU A 71 1.91 -6.67 -12.08
C LEU A 71 0.93 -5.95 -11.13
N LEU A 72 1.44 -5.01 -10.33
CA LEU A 72 0.60 -4.28 -9.39
C LEU A 72 -0.50 -3.49 -10.10
N GLN A 73 -0.19 -2.86 -11.23
CA GLN A 73 -1.20 -2.17 -12.04
C GLN A 73 -2.28 -3.13 -12.54
N SER A 74 -1.88 -4.32 -12.99
CA SER A 74 -2.80 -5.28 -13.61
C SER A 74 -3.75 -5.94 -12.58
N VAL A 75 -3.32 -6.07 -11.33
CA VAL A 75 -4.10 -6.74 -10.28
C VAL A 75 -4.84 -5.76 -9.36
N SER A 76 -4.66 -4.45 -9.57
CA SER A 76 -5.22 -3.40 -8.71
C SER A 76 -6.27 -2.59 -9.44
N GLN A 77 -7.14 -1.98 -8.67
CA GLN A 77 -7.88 -0.81 -9.14
C GLN A 77 -6.98 0.41 -8.97
N VAL A 78 -6.64 1.07 -10.07
CA VAL A 78 -5.79 2.27 -10.08
C VAL A 78 -6.68 3.50 -10.04
N VAL A 79 -6.57 4.28 -8.97
CA VAL A 79 -7.39 5.49 -8.79
C VAL A 79 -6.61 6.72 -9.24
N ILE A 80 -7.35 7.75 -9.66
CA ILE A 80 -6.76 9.03 -10.10
C ILE A 80 -6.77 9.99 -8.91
N LEU A 81 -5.60 10.58 -8.63
CA LEU A 81 -5.44 11.51 -7.53
C LEU A 81 -5.60 12.97 -7.97
N ASP A 82 -5.93 13.82 -7.00
CA ASP A 82 -6.09 15.26 -7.17
C ASP A 82 -4.98 15.99 -6.43
N SER A 83 -4.22 16.81 -7.12
CA SER A 83 -3.11 17.57 -6.52
C SER A 83 -3.56 18.62 -5.50
N SER A 84 -4.84 18.98 -5.48
CA SER A 84 -5.39 19.92 -4.51
C SER A 84 -5.81 19.27 -3.19
N TYR A 85 -5.66 17.97 -3.05
CA TYR A 85 -6.05 17.22 -1.87
C TYR A 85 -5.34 17.71 -0.61
N ARG A 86 -6.10 17.82 0.47
CA ARG A 86 -5.61 18.24 1.78
C ARG A 86 -6.09 17.27 2.86
N ALA A 87 -5.21 16.94 3.79
CA ALA A 87 -5.50 16.11 4.94
C ALA A 87 -4.52 16.46 6.06
N PRO A 88 -4.77 16.02 7.30
CA PRO A 88 -3.90 16.37 8.45
C PRO A 88 -2.61 15.54 8.51
N LEU A 89 -1.95 15.33 7.38
CA LEU A 89 -0.65 14.67 7.26
C LEU A 89 0.34 15.64 6.63
N ARG A 90 1.57 15.64 7.14
CA ARG A 90 2.62 16.55 6.67
C ARG A 90 3.45 15.97 5.53
N ASP A 91 3.70 14.66 5.57
CA ASP A 91 4.53 13.99 4.58
C ASP A 91 3.77 13.85 3.26
N PRO A 92 4.29 14.37 2.14
CA PRO A 92 3.63 14.24 0.83
C PRO A 92 3.38 12.79 0.41
N ASN A 93 4.25 11.85 0.78
CA ASN A 93 4.08 10.45 0.44
C ASN A 93 2.94 9.82 1.25
N ASP A 94 2.79 10.20 2.51
CA ASP A 94 1.66 9.77 3.34
C ASP A 94 0.34 10.30 2.78
N LEU A 95 0.35 11.55 2.28
CA LEU A 95 -0.83 12.13 1.62
C LEU A 95 -1.24 11.35 0.38
N ILE A 96 -0.29 10.88 -0.40
CA ILE A 96 -0.56 10.03 -1.58
C ILE A 96 -1.28 8.74 -1.15
N VAL A 97 -0.78 8.09 -0.12
CA VAL A 97 -1.38 6.83 0.40
C VAL A 97 -2.80 7.09 0.91
N LEU A 98 -2.98 8.14 1.69
CA LEU A 98 -4.30 8.46 2.26
C LEU A 98 -5.31 8.85 1.18
N GLN A 99 -4.90 9.66 0.22
CA GLN A 99 -5.78 10.03 -0.89
C GLN A 99 -6.16 8.82 -1.74
N THR A 100 -5.21 7.91 -1.96
CA THR A 100 -5.47 6.66 -2.67
C THR A 100 -6.59 5.88 -1.98
N ALA A 101 -6.55 5.81 -0.65
CA ALA A 101 -7.58 5.13 0.13
C ALA A 101 -8.93 5.84 0.03
N GLU A 102 -8.96 7.16 0.09
CA GLU A 102 -10.22 7.90 -0.04
C GLU A 102 -10.82 7.79 -1.43
N ARG A 103 -10.01 8.01 -2.47
CA ARG A 103 -10.47 7.93 -3.86
C ARG A 103 -10.96 6.54 -4.23
N GLY A 104 -10.31 5.53 -3.69
CA GLY A 104 -10.70 4.14 -3.94
C GLY A 104 -11.81 3.64 -3.05
N GLU A 105 -12.33 4.48 -2.15
CA GLU A 105 -13.34 4.07 -1.18
C GLU A 105 -12.88 2.80 -0.45
N ALA A 106 -11.63 2.81 0.03
CA ALA A 106 -11.06 1.65 0.70
C ALA A 106 -11.75 1.36 2.02
N ASP A 107 -11.90 0.08 2.32
CA ASP A 107 -12.35 -0.36 3.64
C ASP A 107 -11.19 -0.33 4.63
N ILE A 108 -9.99 -0.65 4.15
CA ILE A 108 -8.80 -0.76 4.99
C ILE A 108 -7.63 -0.04 4.33
N LEU A 109 -6.92 0.75 5.13
CA LEU A 109 -5.59 1.25 4.82
C LEU A 109 -4.62 0.48 5.71
N CYS A 110 -3.79 -0.35 5.09
CA CYS A 110 -2.85 -1.22 5.80
C CYS A 110 -1.47 -0.58 5.82
N THR A 111 -0.98 -0.27 7.00
CA THR A 111 0.31 0.39 7.19
C THR A 111 0.91 0.06 8.55
N ASN A 112 2.24 -0.08 8.57
CA ASN A 112 3.00 -0.18 9.82
C ASN A 112 3.59 1.17 10.25
N ASP A 113 3.34 2.25 9.48
CA ASP A 113 3.89 3.57 9.76
C ASP A 113 3.12 4.25 10.89
N GLY A 114 3.83 4.60 11.97
CA GLY A 114 3.25 5.25 13.15
C GLY A 114 2.53 6.56 12.86
N ASN A 115 2.89 7.27 11.78
CA ASN A 115 2.23 8.52 11.41
C ASN A 115 0.73 8.36 11.16
N PHE A 116 0.30 7.19 10.70
CA PHE A 116 -1.12 6.91 10.45
C PHE A 116 -1.90 6.56 11.70
N TYR A 117 -1.21 6.31 12.82
CA TYR A 117 -1.85 5.95 14.10
C TYR A 117 -2.03 7.13 15.05
N ASP A 118 -1.69 8.34 14.61
CA ASP A 118 -2.02 9.56 15.32
C ASP A 118 -3.55 9.66 15.46
N PRO A 119 -4.07 10.02 16.66
CA PRO A 119 -5.52 10.09 16.85
C PRO A 119 -6.27 10.98 15.85
N THR A 120 -5.64 12.08 15.40
CA THR A 120 -6.25 12.96 14.40
C THR A 120 -6.43 12.23 13.07
N ILE A 121 -5.42 11.46 12.64
CA ILE A 121 -5.48 10.70 11.41
C ILE A 121 -6.48 9.55 11.52
N LEU A 122 -6.48 8.84 12.64
CA LEU A 122 -7.44 7.76 12.86
C LEU A 122 -8.88 8.26 12.82
N SER A 123 -9.15 9.42 13.44
CA SER A 123 -10.47 10.04 13.39
C SER A 123 -10.84 10.47 11.98
N TYR A 124 -9.90 11.03 11.25
CA TYR A 124 -10.09 11.42 9.86
C TYR A 124 -10.49 10.21 9.00
N CYS A 125 -9.79 9.10 9.15
CA CYS A 125 -10.06 7.87 8.41
C CYS A 125 -11.40 7.25 8.82
N THR A 126 -11.68 7.17 10.12
CA THR A 126 -12.94 6.61 10.63
C THR A 126 -14.14 7.37 10.09
N ALA A 127 -14.06 8.70 10.04
CA ALA A 127 -15.14 9.54 9.50
C ALA A 127 -15.43 9.24 8.02
N ARG A 128 -14.49 8.62 7.32
CA ARG A 128 -14.58 8.26 5.89
C ARG A 128 -14.78 6.76 5.66
N GLY A 129 -15.03 6.01 6.72
CA GLY A 129 -15.25 4.57 6.62
C GLY A 129 -13.98 3.76 6.35
N ILE A 130 -12.82 4.33 6.62
CA ILE A 130 -11.53 3.67 6.40
C ILE A 130 -10.97 3.22 7.75
N GLU A 131 -10.71 1.93 7.89
CA GLU A 131 -10.02 1.39 9.06
C GLU A 131 -8.53 1.35 8.77
N VAL A 132 -7.71 1.88 9.68
CA VAL A 132 -6.25 1.78 9.61
C VAL A 132 -5.83 0.58 10.46
N CYS A 133 -5.08 -0.35 9.87
CA CYS A 133 -4.55 -1.49 10.62
C CYS A 133 -3.15 -1.86 10.11
N ASP A 134 -2.40 -2.57 10.94
CA ASP A 134 -1.07 -3.04 10.56
C ASP A 134 -1.14 -4.34 9.75
N GLU A 135 0.01 -4.72 9.19
CA GLU A 135 0.11 -5.90 8.33
C GLU A 135 -0.23 -7.19 9.07
N SER A 136 0.23 -7.34 10.31
CA SER A 136 -0.06 -8.53 11.11
C SER A 136 -1.55 -8.70 11.36
N THR A 137 -2.22 -7.62 11.73
CA THR A 137 -3.66 -7.63 12.02
C THR A 137 -4.46 -8.00 10.77
N LEU A 138 -4.11 -7.40 9.64
CA LEU A 138 -4.82 -7.70 8.40
C LEU A 138 -4.59 -9.15 7.97
N LEU A 139 -3.35 -9.63 8.04
CA LEU A 139 -3.05 -11.01 7.68
C LEU A 139 -3.81 -12.00 8.55
N GLU A 140 -3.89 -11.76 9.87
CA GLU A 140 -4.68 -12.60 10.76
C GLU A 140 -6.15 -12.65 10.34
N ARG A 141 -6.73 -11.50 10.00
CA ARG A 141 -8.14 -11.45 9.55
C ARG A 141 -8.35 -12.25 8.28
N LEU A 142 -7.44 -12.15 7.32
CA LEU A 142 -7.53 -12.88 6.05
C LEU A 142 -7.42 -14.38 6.27
N MET A 143 -6.53 -14.82 7.16
CA MET A 143 -6.35 -16.23 7.48
C MET A 143 -7.54 -16.82 8.23
N GLN A 144 -8.19 -16.04 9.10
CA GLN A 144 -9.35 -16.48 9.86
C GLN A 144 -10.63 -16.47 9.02
N GLY A 145 -10.76 -15.52 8.12
CA GLY A 145 -11.95 -15.33 7.31
C GLY A 145 -12.00 -16.21 6.06
N GLY A 146 -10.89 -16.86 5.80
CA GLY A 146 -10.74 -17.67 4.61
C GLY A 146 -11.07 -19.10 4.83
#